data_d3083c6ec35ceb352939d04302eb028e
#
_entry.id   d3083c6ec35ceb352939d04302eb028e
#
_cell.length_a   1.000
_cell.length_b   1.000
_cell.length_c   1.000
_cell.angle_alpha   90.00
_cell.angle_beta   90.00
_cell.angle_gamma   90.00
#
_symmetry.space_group_name_H-M   'P 1'
#
loop_
_entity.id
_entity.type
_entity.pdbx_description
1 polymer ?
#
loop_
_entity_poly.entity_id
_entity_poly.type
_entity_poly.pdbx_seq_one_letter_code
_entity_poly.pdbx_strand_id
1 'polypeptide(L)'
;MLTVAELKEVVPKQHRTKVSQSFVDTLNTMVKDPQMAEVYQKNIITYSHVLQDGRFKLTDYFNAVLFVSYKMMGLSSMAAYQKVFPDKCRDMVNRNVSAKDMQAYASTFNKNKLVTLIYEQTLIPDHIMY
;
A
#
# COMPACT_ATOMS: atom_id res chain seq x y z
N MET A 1 8.92 -0.79 -14.72
CA MET A 1 7.88 -1.71 -14.22
C MET A 1 8.51 -2.78 -13.37
N LEU A 2 7.80 -3.24 -12.35
CA LEU A 2 8.28 -4.36 -11.52
C LEU A 2 8.29 -5.65 -12.32
N THR A 3 9.31 -6.47 -12.07
CA THR A 3 9.40 -7.82 -12.61
C THR A 3 9.23 -8.85 -11.51
N VAL A 4 8.90 -10.09 -11.89
CA VAL A 4 8.79 -11.21 -10.94
C VAL A 4 10.11 -11.37 -10.19
N ALA A 5 11.25 -11.31 -10.89
CA ALA A 5 12.56 -11.48 -10.27
C ALA A 5 12.84 -10.40 -9.22
N GLU A 6 12.58 -9.13 -9.57
CA GLU A 6 12.79 -8.02 -8.63
C GLU A 6 11.96 -8.18 -7.36
N LEU A 7 10.67 -8.54 -7.52
CA LEU A 7 9.79 -8.68 -6.38
C LEU A 7 10.20 -9.87 -5.51
N LYS A 8 10.59 -10.99 -6.12
CA LYS A 8 11.06 -12.16 -5.36
C LYS A 8 12.31 -11.88 -4.54
N GLU A 9 13.18 -10.98 -5.00
CA GLU A 9 14.39 -10.63 -4.27
C GLU A 9 14.09 -9.87 -2.97
N VAL A 10 13.03 -9.07 -2.95
CA VAL A 10 12.74 -8.20 -1.80
C VAL A 10 11.73 -8.76 -0.83
N VAL A 11 10.93 -9.75 -1.23
CA VAL A 11 9.96 -10.36 -0.31
C VAL A 11 10.59 -11.48 0.49
N PRO A 12 10.14 -11.70 1.75
CA PRO A 12 10.59 -12.84 2.54
C PRO A 12 10.30 -14.17 1.84
N LYS A 13 11.13 -15.18 2.13
CA LYS A 13 11.08 -16.50 1.50
C LYS A 13 9.67 -17.11 1.49
N GLN A 14 8.92 -16.95 2.59
CA GLN A 14 7.58 -17.52 2.71
C GLN A 14 6.57 -16.91 1.74
N HIS A 15 6.85 -15.74 1.18
CA HIS A 15 5.98 -15.06 0.23
C HIS A 15 6.36 -15.29 -1.23
N ARG A 16 7.53 -15.82 -1.50
CA ARG A 16 8.06 -15.95 -2.88
C ARG A 16 7.18 -16.82 -3.78
N THR A 17 6.58 -17.86 -3.23
CA THR A 17 5.71 -18.76 -4.01
C THR A 17 4.44 -18.08 -4.50
N LYS A 18 4.03 -16.97 -3.88
CA LYS A 18 2.84 -16.22 -4.26
C LYS A 18 3.11 -15.19 -5.34
N VAL A 19 4.38 -14.95 -5.67
CA VAL A 19 4.77 -13.96 -6.68
C VAL A 19 4.77 -14.64 -8.04
N SER A 20 3.66 -14.51 -8.76
CA SER A 20 3.51 -15.02 -10.13
C SER A 20 3.56 -13.86 -11.12
N GLN A 21 3.68 -14.17 -12.41
CA GLN A 21 3.62 -13.16 -13.45
C GLN A 21 2.26 -12.46 -13.44
N SER A 22 1.18 -13.20 -13.26
CA SER A 22 -0.17 -12.63 -13.16
C SER A 22 -0.29 -11.64 -12.00
N PHE A 23 0.30 -11.98 -10.87
CA PHE A 23 0.31 -11.13 -9.69
C PHE A 23 1.07 -9.81 -9.96
N VAL A 24 2.24 -9.91 -10.57
CA VAL A 24 3.07 -8.75 -10.92
C VAL A 24 2.36 -7.88 -11.97
N ASP A 25 1.72 -8.50 -12.96
CA ASP A 25 0.96 -7.77 -13.98
C ASP A 25 -0.18 -6.97 -13.33
N THR A 26 -0.87 -7.55 -12.35
CA THR A 26 -1.92 -6.86 -11.61
C THR A 26 -1.34 -5.64 -10.87
N LEU A 27 -0.20 -5.79 -10.20
CA LEU A 27 0.45 -4.68 -9.52
C LEU A 27 0.83 -3.56 -10.49
N ASN A 28 1.38 -3.92 -11.64
CA ASN A 28 1.83 -2.95 -12.63
C ASN A 28 0.67 -2.19 -13.28
N THR A 29 -0.53 -2.76 -13.30
CA THR A 29 -1.70 -2.14 -13.92
C THR A 29 -2.66 -1.49 -12.92
N MET A 30 -2.42 -1.67 -11.62
CA MET A 30 -3.30 -1.19 -10.56
C MET A 30 -3.42 0.32 -10.53
N VAL A 31 -2.34 1.01 -10.81
CA VAL A 31 -2.26 2.47 -10.83
C VAL A 31 -2.09 2.92 -12.28
N LYS A 32 -3.04 3.69 -12.78
CA LYS A 32 -3.06 4.12 -14.18
C LYS A 32 -2.18 5.34 -14.45
N ASP A 33 -2.02 6.23 -13.47
CA ASP A 33 -1.15 7.39 -13.61
C ASP A 33 0.32 6.92 -13.60
N PRO A 34 1.09 7.19 -14.68
CA PRO A 34 2.48 6.71 -14.78
C PRO A 34 3.39 7.21 -13.66
N GLN A 35 3.23 8.46 -13.22
CA GLN A 35 4.06 9.00 -12.13
C GLN A 35 3.75 8.31 -10.82
N MET A 36 2.49 8.10 -10.53
CA MET A 36 2.08 7.43 -9.30
C MET A 36 2.46 5.95 -9.33
N ALA A 37 2.34 5.31 -10.50
CA ALA A 37 2.76 3.92 -10.65
C ALA A 37 4.25 3.75 -10.35
N GLU A 38 5.08 4.68 -10.80
CA GLU A 38 6.53 4.66 -10.55
C GLU A 38 6.82 4.81 -9.06
N VAL A 39 6.17 5.77 -8.39
CA VAL A 39 6.33 5.98 -6.95
C VAL A 39 5.90 4.74 -6.17
N TYR A 40 4.78 4.15 -6.52
CA TYR A 40 4.26 2.95 -5.89
C TYR A 40 5.23 1.78 -6.01
N GLN A 41 5.71 1.52 -7.22
CA GLN A 41 6.64 0.41 -7.48
C GLN A 41 7.95 0.59 -6.72
N LYS A 42 8.48 1.82 -6.70
CA LYS A 42 9.68 2.14 -5.94
C LYS A 42 9.47 1.92 -4.44
N ASN A 43 8.32 2.33 -3.92
CA ASN A 43 8.01 2.19 -2.51
C ASN A 43 7.83 0.72 -2.10
N ILE A 44 7.28 -0.12 -2.98
CA ILE A 44 7.18 -1.56 -2.73
C ILE A 44 8.57 -2.13 -2.43
N ILE A 45 9.57 -1.76 -3.21
CA ILE A 45 10.93 -2.21 -3.02
C ILE A 45 11.54 -1.60 -1.75
N THR A 46 11.39 -0.29 -1.59
CA THR A 46 12.04 0.46 -0.51
C THR A 46 11.58 0.02 0.88
N TYR A 47 10.29 -0.26 1.06
CA TYR A 47 9.74 -0.59 2.38
C TYR A 47 9.54 -2.08 2.61
N SER A 48 10.04 -2.93 1.72
CA SER A 48 9.79 -4.38 1.76
C SER A 48 10.24 -5.06 3.06
N HIS A 49 11.22 -4.49 3.75
CA HIS A 49 11.73 -5.09 4.99
C HIS A 49 10.69 -5.11 6.14
N VAL A 50 9.64 -4.30 6.07
CA VAL A 50 8.58 -4.35 7.09
C VAL A 50 7.87 -5.70 7.10
N LEU A 51 7.92 -6.44 5.98
CA LEU A 51 7.36 -7.78 5.92
C LEU A 51 8.05 -8.77 6.84
N GLN A 52 9.27 -8.46 7.29
CA GLN A 52 10.02 -9.30 8.22
C GLN A 52 9.65 -9.02 9.68
N ASP A 53 8.99 -7.90 9.95
CA ASP A 53 8.65 -7.48 11.31
C ASP A 53 7.38 -8.13 11.86
N GLY A 54 6.71 -8.96 11.06
CA GLY A 54 5.49 -9.63 11.48
C GLY A 54 4.96 -10.57 10.41
N ARG A 55 3.81 -11.20 10.73
CA ARG A 55 3.13 -12.11 9.79
C ARG A 55 2.06 -11.34 9.03
N PHE A 56 2.44 -10.79 7.90
CA PHE A 56 1.53 -10.02 7.07
C PHE A 56 1.26 -10.77 5.77
N LYS A 57 0.05 -10.59 5.24
CA LYS A 57 -0.26 -11.04 3.89
C LYS A 57 0.37 -10.08 2.89
N LEU A 58 0.87 -10.62 1.79
CA LEU A 58 1.53 -9.84 0.77
C LEU A 58 0.59 -8.78 0.16
N THR A 59 -0.67 -9.15 -0.06
CA THR A 59 -1.68 -8.21 -0.56
C THR A 59 -1.92 -7.05 0.41
N ASP A 60 -1.92 -7.33 1.72
CA ASP A 60 -2.09 -6.28 2.73
C ASP A 60 -0.91 -5.31 2.70
N TYR A 61 0.31 -5.82 2.50
CA TYR A 61 1.49 -4.98 2.35
C TYR A 61 1.36 -4.04 1.15
N PHE A 62 0.95 -4.58 -0.01
CA PHE A 62 0.82 -3.75 -1.20
C PHE A 62 -0.25 -2.68 -1.04
N ASN A 63 -1.37 -3.02 -0.42
CA ASN A 63 -2.41 -2.02 -0.14
C ASN A 63 -1.92 -0.94 0.80
N ALA A 64 -1.15 -1.31 1.82
CA ALA A 64 -0.57 -0.36 2.76
C ALA A 64 0.44 0.57 2.07
N VAL A 65 1.31 0.02 1.21
CA VAL A 65 2.28 0.81 0.45
C VAL A 65 1.55 1.81 -0.46
N LEU A 66 0.51 1.36 -1.16
CA LEU A 66 -0.24 2.23 -2.05
C LEU A 66 -0.93 3.36 -1.26
N PHE A 67 -1.55 3.02 -0.13
CA PHE A 67 -2.17 4.00 0.75
C PHE A 67 -1.17 5.07 1.20
N VAL A 68 -0.03 4.64 1.73
CA VAL A 68 1.02 5.56 2.20
C VAL A 68 1.54 6.41 1.04
N SER A 69 1.71 5.82 -0.14
CA SER A 69 2.17 6.55 -1.33
C SER A 69 1.22 7.69 -1.68
N TYR A 70 -0.09 7.46 -1.65
CA TYR A 70 -1.08 8.52 -1.88
C TYR A 70 -1.05 9.56 -0.76
N LYS A 71 -0.88 9.13 0.49
CA LYS A 71 -0.76 10.06 1.62
C LYS A 71 0.47 10.98 1.45
N MET A 72 1.60 10.43 1.00
CA MET A 72 2.81 11.20 0.75
C MET A 72 2.62 12.20 -0.37
N MET A 73 1.71 11.94 -1.30
CA MET A 73 1.34 12.87 -2.38
C MET A 73 0.36 13.95 -1.92
N GLY A 74 -0.04 13.95 -0.66
CA GLY A 74 -0.89 14.97 -0.09
C GLY A 74 -2.37 14.62 0.02
N LEU A 75 -2.78 13.40 -0.32
CA LEU A 75 -4.18 13.01 -0.19
C LEU A 75 -4.57 12.83 1.28
N SER A 76 -5.83 13.11 1.60
CA SER A 76 -6.39 12.79 2.91
C SER A 76 -6.51 11.28 3.07
N SER A 77 -6.68 10.81 4.31
CA SER A 77 -6.88 9.39 4.58
C SER A 77 -8.09 8.85 3.82
N MET A 78 -9.18 9.61 3.77
CA MET A 78 -10.39 9.20 3.04
C MET A 78 -10.14 9.09 1.53
N ALA A 79 -9.48 10.10 0.94
CA ALA A 79 -9.17 10.08 -0.49
C ALA A 79 -8.21 8.94 -0.84
N ALA A 80 -7.19 8.73 -0.02
CA ALA A 80 -6.25 7.62 -0.22
C ALA A 80 -6.95 6.27 -0.10
N TYR A 81 -7.82 6.11 0.88
CA TYR A 81 -8.57 4.89 1.10
C TYR A 81 -9.46 4.55 -0.11
N GLN A 82 -10.13 5.56 -0.68
CA GLN A 82 -10.96 5.39 -1.87
C GLN A 82 -10.14 4.96 -3.09
N LYS A 83 -8.91 5.44 -3.20
CA LYS A 83 -8.02 5.06 -4.29
C LYS A 83 -7.55 3.61 -4.16
N VAL A 84 -7.28 3.16 -2.93
CA VAL A 84 -6.80 1.78 -2.68
C VAL A 84 -7.94 0.77 -2.77
N PHE A 85 -9.13 1.12 -2.29
CA PHE A 85 -10.28 0.23 -2.20
C PHE A 85 -11.50 0.80 -2.92
N PRO A 86 -11.43 1.06 -4.24
CA PRO A 86 -12.53 1.70 -4.96
C PRO A 86 -13.82 0.86 -4.95
N ASP A 87 -13.70 -0.47 -5.10
CA ASP A 87 -14.86 -1.36 -5.13
C ASP A 87 -15.53 -1.44 -3.75
N LYS A 88 -14.73 -1.47 -2.70
CA LYS A 88 -15.22 -1.51 -1.32
C LYS A 88 -15.97 -0.24 -0.98
N CYS A 89 -15.44 0.91 -1.38
CA CYS A 89 -16.09 2.21 -1.15
C CYS A 89 -17.37 2.34 -1.96
N ARG A 90 -17.38 1.86 -3.21
CA ARG A 90 -18.58 1.84 -4.03
C ARG A 90 -19.68 0.99 -3.39
N ASP A 91 -19.30 -0.16 -2.86
CA ASP A 91 -20.24 -1.05 -2.16
C ASP A 91 -20.82 -0.37 -0.91
N MET A 92 -19.99 0.35 -0.16
CA MET A 92 -20.46 1.11 1.00
C MET A 92 -21.48 2.18 0.61
N VAL A 93 -21.23 2.92 -0.47
CA VAL A 93 -22.18 3.91 -0.99
C VAL A 93 -23.49 3.24 -1.38
N ASN A 94 -23.44 2.09 -2.06
CA ASN A 94 -24.64 1.35 -2.48
C ASN A 94 -25.44 0.84 -1.29
N ARG A 95 -24.79 0.58 -0.16
CA ARG A 95 -25.46 0.13 1.08
C ARG A 95 -25.84 1.31 1.99
N ASN A 96 -25.74 2.55 1.49
CA ASN A 96 -26.08 3.77 2.25
C ASN A 96 -25.24 3.96 3.52
N VAL A 97 -23.98 3.52 3.50
CA VAL A 97 -23.05 3.81 4.61
C VAL A 97 -22.78 5.31 4.64
N SER A 98 -22.88 5.92 5.81
CA SER A 98 -22.68 7.36 5.95
C SER A 98 -21.24 7.77 5.66
N ALA A 99 -21.04 9.03 5.25
CA ALA A 99 -19.71 9.58 5.03
C ALA A 99 -18.85 9.51 6.30
N LYS A 100 -19.47 9.72 7.45
CA LYS A 100 -18.78 9.64 8.74
C LYS A 100 -18.25 8.23 9.00
N ASP A 101 -19.06 7.21 8.70
CA ASP A 101 -18.65 5.82 8.89
C ASP A 101 -17.58 5.41 7.90
N MET A 102 -17.68 5.86 6.64
CA MET A 102 -16.65 5.62 5.64
C MET A 102 -15.31 6.23 6.07
N GLN A 103 -15.35 7.45 6.62
CA GLN A 103 -14.16 8.10 7.15
C GLN A 103 -13.55 7.34 8.33
N ALA A 104 -14.38 6.72 9.17
CA ALA A 104 -13.92 5.87 10.27
C ALA A 104 -13.12 4.68 9.74
N TYR A 105 -13.56 4.04 8.65
CA TYR A 105 -12.80 2.96 8.01
C TYR A 105 -11.45 3.45 7.51
N ALA A 106 -11.41 4.61 6.86
CA ALA A 106 -10.17 5.20 6.38
C ALA A 106 -9.21 5.52 7.53
N SER A 107 -9.72 6.09 8.61
CA SER A 107 -8.93 6.42 9.81
C SER A 107 -8.38 5.16 10.47
N THR A 108 -9.17 4.10 10.55
CA THR A 108 -8.73 2.82 11.10
C THR A 108 -7.62 2.22 10.24
N PHE A 109 -7.76 2.27 8.92
CA PHE A 109 -6.74 1.77 8.01
C PHE A 109 -5.44 2.57 8.18
N ASN A 110 -5.54 3.89 8.31
CA ASN A 110 -4.37 4.76 8.52
C ASN A 110 -3.59 4.41 9.78
N LYS A 111 -4.25 3.77 10.75
CA LYS A 111 -3.63 3.40 12.04
C LYS A 111 -3.24 1.92 12.12
N ASN A 112 -3.44 1.14 11.05
CA ASN A 112 -3.12 -0.27 11.13
C ASN A 112 -1.61 -0.48 11.23
N LYS A 113 -1.20 -1.66 11.68
CA LYS A 113 0.20 -1.95 12.00
C LYS A 113 1.12 -1.82 10.78
N LEU A 114 0.71 -2.31 9.61
CA LEU A 114 1.53 -2.21 8.39
C LEU A 114 1.74 -0.77 7.98
N VAL A 115 0.66 0.02 7.94
CA VAL A 115 0.74 1.43 7.59
C VAL A 115 1.65 2.18 8.57
N THR A 116 1.51 1.89 9.86
CA THR A 116 2.34 2.50 10.91
C THR A 116 3.81 2.16 10.72
N LEU A 117 4.13 0.88 10.44
CA LEU A 117 5.51 0.45 10.20
C LEU A 117 6.11 1.15 8.98
N ILE A 118 5.32 1.32 7.92
CA ILE A 118 5.80 2.03 6.73
C ILE A 118 6.04 3.50 7.04
N TYR A 119 5.13 4.16 7.76
CA TYR A 119 5.33 5.55 8.19
C TYR A 119 6.61 5.71 9.00
N GLU A 120 6.89 4.79 9.90
CA GLU A 120 8.11 4.84 10.70
C GLU A 120 9.36 4.82 9.81
N GLN A 121 9.32 4.05 8.72
CA GLN A 121 10.44 4.02 7.77
C GLN A 121 10.58 5.33 7.01
N THR A 122 9.48 6.00 6.69
CA THR A 122 9.54 7.27 5.98
C THR A 122 10.07 8.41 6.85
N LEU A 123 9.88 8.34 8.16
CA LEU A 123 10.30 9.37 9.10
C LEU A 123 11.76 9.26 9.51
N ILE A 124 12.32 8.05 9.53
CA ILE A 124 13.69 7.80 9.96
C ILE A 124 14.73 8.63 9.20
N PRO A 125 14.71 8.69 7.85
CA PRO A 125 15.68 9.48 7.11
C PRO A 125 15.66 10.96 7.50
N ASP A 126 14.48 11.53 7.64
CA ASP A 126 14.32 12.93 8.05
C ASP A 126 14.87 13.17 9.46
N HIS A 127 14.60 12.25 10.35
CA HIS A 127 15.07 12.31 11.73
C HIS A 127 16.59 12.22 11.82
N ILE A 128 17.19 11.36 11.03
CA ILE A 128 18.64 11.16 11.03
C ILE A 128 19.39 12.36 10.43
N MET A 129 18.76 13.04 9.48
CA MET A 129 19.37 14.18 8.81
C MET A 129 19.55 15.40 9.72
N TYR A 130 18.92 15.42 10.85
CA TYR A 130 18.98 16.51 11.82
C TYR A 130 19.59 16.04 13.14
#